data_046be25f576d623cbaa812a356f5d811
#
_entry.id   046be25f576d623cbaa812a356f5d811
#
_cell.length_a   1.000
_cell.length_b   1.000
_cell.length_c   1.000
_cell.angle_alpha   90.00
_cell.angle_beta   90.00
_cell.angle_gamma   90.00
#
_symmetry.space_group_name_H-M   'P 1'
#
loop_
_entity.id
_entity.type
_entity.pdbx_description
1 polymer ?
#
loop_
_entity_poly.entity_id
_entity_poly.type
_entity_poly.pdbx_seq_one_letter_code
_entity_poly.pdbx_strand_id
1 'polypeptide(L)'
;MNKSGTGGFPEKGIRLSFLHAGGSESGLQLSHFTLEADMWENDRSRRKMAERKRQIQKRITVSAILAAVVLVLLFVFFFHRNTGTKKMTYQKAGMDAWEQYDIGDPVKQVPQPELDVQLLTVNEYSRPGIATDGVRGVVVHYTANPGSTAQNNRDYFESLKDTGENQVSSNFIIGLDGEIIQCIPTSEIAYASNNRNNDTVSIECCHPDESGAFQEVTYQSLVELVAFLCGKFNLTMDNVIRHYDVTGKDCPKYFVEHEDAWNAFKEDVAKYIEENGN
;
A
#
# COMPACT_ATOMS: atom_id res chain seq x y z
N MET A 1 -30.44 -33.45 -7.68
CA MET A 1 -30.34 -34.63 -6.78
C MET A 1 -30.18 -34.08 -5.37
N ASN A 2 -31.22 -34.39 -4.57
CA ASN A 2 -31.34 -34.04 -3.15
C ASN A 2 -30.24 -34.64 -2.27
N LYS A 3 -29.88 -33.94 -1.20
CA LYS A 3 -29.91 -34.50 0.16
C LYS A 3 -29.79 -33.39 1.21
N SER A 4 -30.91 -33.19 1.89
CA SER A 4 -31.07 -32.56 3.18
C SER A 4 -30.37 -33.37 4.28
N GLY A 5 -29.65 -32.68 5.17
CA GLY A 5 -29.10 -33.24 6.41
C GLY A 5 -29.63 -32.46 7.60
N THR A 6 -30.71 -32.96 8.21
CA THR A 6 -31.23 -32.52 9.50
C THR A 6 -30.41 -33.14 10.61
N GLY A 7 -29.68 -32.32 11.36
CA GLY A 7 -28.99 -32.72 12.59
C GLY A 7 -29.95 -32.68 13.78
N GLY A 8 -30.37 -33.86 14.24
CA GLY A 8 -31.19 -34.01 15.43
C GLY A 8 -30.40 -33.77 16.72
N PHE A 9 -31.06 -33.15 17.67
CA PHE A 9 -30.58 -32.99 19.04
C PHE A 9 -30.67 -34.33 19.79
N PRO A 10 -29.73 -34.69 20.65
CA PRO A 10 -29.86 -35.90 21.46
C PRO A 10 -30.81 -35.67 22.67
N GLU A 11 -31.90 -36.37 22.68
CA GLU A 11 -32.74 -36.55 23.89
C GLU A 11 -31.91 -37.35 24.93
N LYS A 12 -31.56 -36.73 26.03
CA LYS A 12 -31.06 -37.45 27.20
C LYS A 12 -32.24 -37.93 28.01
N GLY A 13 -32.56 -39.20 27.82
CA GLY A 13 -33.53 -39.90 28.64
C GLY A 13 -33.10 -39.98 30.11
N ILE A 14 -33.99 -39.54 30.98
CA ILE A 14 -33.85 -39.66 32.44
C ILE A 14 -34.22 -41.09 32.81
N ARG A 15 -33.25 -41.85 33.31
CA ARG A 15 -33.46 -43.19 33.85
C ARG A 15 -33.87 -43.03 35.31
N LEU A 16 -35.14 -43.28 35.62
CA LEU A 16 -35.64 -43.37 36.98
C LEU A 16 -35.26 -44.75 37.57
N SER A 17 -34.37 -44.78 38.53
CA SER A 17 -34.16 -45.96 39.38
C SER A 17 -34.95 -45.77 40.67
N PHE A 18 -35.95 -46.64 40.88
CA PHE A 18 -36.72 -46.75 42.15
C PHE A 18 -35.87 -47.53 43.15
N LEU A 19 -35.52 -46.91 44.25
CA LEU A 19 -35.12 -47.60 45.49
C LEU A 19 -36.17 -47.37 46.52
N HIS A 20 -36.84 -48.50 46.89
CA HIS A 20 -37.80 -48.50 47.95
C HIS A 20 -37.08 -48.59 49.32
N ALA A 21 -37.26 -47.55 50.15
CA ALA A 21 -37.03 -47.60 51.58
C ALA A 21 -38.08 -46.71 52.29
N GLY A 22 -38.88 -47.31 53.15
CA GLY A 22 -39.96 -46.62 53.80
C GLY A 22 -39.48 -45.67 54.93
N GLY A 23 -40.21 -44.54 55.06
CA GLY A 23 -40.08 -43.65 56.21
C GLY A 23 -40.13 -42.19 55.81
N SER A 24 -41.24 -41.47 56.02
CA SER A 24 -41.51 -40.02 56.02
C SER A 24 -40.95 -39.20 54.79
N GLU A 25 -41.41 -39.52 53.63
CA GLU A 25 -40.91 -38.95 52.37
C GLU A 25 -41.58 -37.62 51.90
N SER A 26 -42.65 -37.16 52.52
CA SER A 26 -43.43 -36.01 52.02
C SER A 26 -42.73 -34.63 52.17
N GLY A 27 -41.81 -34.50 53.11
CA GLY A 27 -41.07 -33.24 53.35
C GLY A 27 -39.85 -33.02 52.42
N LEU A 28 -39.16 -34.11 52.07
CA LEU A 28 -37.96 -34.06 51.21
C LEU A 28 -38.30 -33.91 49.73
N GLN A 29 -39.40 -34.45 49.27
CA GLN A 29 -39.81 -34.28 47.86
C GLN A 29 -40.28 -32.86 47.55
N LEU A 30 -41.00 -32.17 48.49
CA LEU A 30 -41.36 -30.76 48.26
C LEU A 30 -40.17 -29.82 48.24
N SER A 31 -39.15 -30.07 49.07
CA SER A 31 -37.93 -29.22 49.08
C SER A 31 -37.07 -29.40 47.84
N HIS A 32 -37.04 -30.57 47.23
CA HIS A 32 -36.32 -30.83 45.99
C HIS A 32 -37.03 -30.19 44.79
N PHE A 33 -38.34 -30.23 44.72
CA PHE A 33 -39.13 -29.59 43.65
C PHE A 33 -39.07 -28.06 43.70
N THR A 34 -39.03 -27.47 44.89
CA THR A 34 -38.86 -26.00 45.03
C THR A 34 -37.46 -25.55 44.63
N LEU A 35 -36.42 -26.30 44.99
CA LEU A 35 -35.04 -25.99 44.60
C LEU A 35 -34.83 -26.10 43.07
N GLU A 36 -35.40 -27.11 42.42
CA GLU A 36 -35.34 -27.21 40.94
C GLU A 36 -36.11 -26.07 40.25
N ALA A 37 -37.31 -25.71 40.75
CA ALA A 37 -38.08 -24.58 40.20
C ALA A 37 -37.34 -23.26 40.32
N ASP A 38 -36.71 -23.00 41.46
CA ASP A 38 -35.88 -21.77 41.68
C ASP A 38 -34.62 -21.76 40.79
N MET A 39 -33.98 -22.90 40.56
CA MET A 39 -32.87 -23.03 39.60
C MET A 39 -33.29 -22.73 38.16
N TRP A 40 -34.45 -23.26 37.72
CA TRP A 40 -34.98 -23.00 36.38
C TRP A 40 -35.42 -21.55 36.19
N GLU A 41 -35.97 -20.89 37.19
CA GLU A 41 -36.37 -19.50 37.13
C GLU A 41 -35.14 -18.56 37.12
N ASN A 42 -34.11 -18.91 37.87
CA ASN A 42 -32.82 -18.20 37.86
C ASN A 42 -32.07 -18.35 36.53
N ASP A 43 -32.08 -19.55 35.92
CA ASP A 43 -31.47 -19.77 34.59
C ASP A 43 -32.24 -19.02 33.49
N ARG A 44 -33.60 -19.03 33.55
CA ARG A 44 -34.45 -18.27 32.64
C ARG A 44 -34.20 -16.76 32.72
N SER A 45 -34.03 -16.24 33.92
CA SER A 45 -33.72 -14.82 34.16
C SER A 45 -32.33 -14.45 33.66
N ARG A 46 -31.33 -15.33 33.86
CA ARG A 46 -29.95 -15.17 33.32
C ARG A 46 -29.94 -15.17 31.80
N ARG A 47 -30.68 -16.06 31.14
CA ARG A 47 -30.80 -16.09 29.66
C ARG A 47 -31.45 -14.80 29.13
N LYS A 48 -32.52 -14.31 29.74
CA LYS A 48 -33.16 -13.04 29.37
C LYS A 48 -32.23 -11.85 29.54
N MET A 49 -31.45 -11.82 30.61
CA MET A 49 -30.43 -10.75 30.81
C MET A 49 -29.31 -10.85 29.79
N ALA A 50 -28.83 -12.03 29.45
CA ALA A 50 -27.82 -12.23 28.41
C ALA A 50 -28.31 -11.80 27.02
N GLU A 51 -29.55 -12.11 26.68
CA GLU A 51 -30.17 -11.66 25.43
C GLU A 51 -30.35 -10.15 25.37
N ARG A 52 -30.79 -9.51 26.47
CA ARG A 52 -30.87 -8.04 26.57
C ARG A 52 -29.49 -7.39 26.41
N LYS A 53 -28.45 -7.94 27.05
CA LYS A 53 -27.07 -7.43 26.88
C LYS A 53 -26.61 -7.55 25.43
N ARG A 54 -26.86 -8.68 24.75
CA ARG A 54 -26.54 -8.88 23.34
C ARG A 54 -27.30 -7.90 22.43
N GLN A 55 -28.57 -7.62 22.70
CA GLN A 55 -29.33 -6.65 21.92
C GLN A 55 -28.84 -5.21 22.13
N ILE A 56 -28.50 -4.83 23.36
CA ILE A 56 -27.92 -3.52 23.67
C ILE A 56 -26.57 -3.37 22.95
N GLN A 57 -25.71 -4.40 23.03
CA GLN A 57 -24.41 -4.40 22.35
C GLN A 57 -24.56 -4.23 20.84
N LYS A 58 -25.50 -4.98 20.21
CA LYS A 58 -25.80 -4.82 18.79
C LYS A 58 -26.26 -3.41 18.43
N ARG A 59 -27.13 -2.80 19.26
CA ARG A 59 -27.59 -1.42 19.03
C ARG A 59 -26.44 -0.40 19.15
N ILE A 60 -25.57 -0.55 20.14
CA ILE A 60 -24.39 0.30 20.31
C ILE A 60 -23.46 0.16 19.12
N THR A 61 -23.18 -1.07 18.66
CA THR A 61 -22.30 -1.32 17.50
C THR A 61 -22.88 -0.70 16.22
N VAL A 62 -24.19 -0.87 15.96
CA VAL A 62 -24.85 -0.27 14.79
C VAL A 62 -24.81 1.24 14.84
N SER A 63 -25.08 1.84 16.02
CA SER A 63 -25.01 3.29 16.19
C SER A 63 -23.60 3.83 16.00
N ALA A 64 -22.57 3.13 16.48
CA ALA A 64 -21.17 3.50 16.30
C ALA A 64 -20.76 3.45 14.82
N ILE A 65 -21.19 2.42 14.07
CA ILE A 65 -20.94 2.30 12.62
C ILE A 65 -21.64 3.44 11.87
N LEU A 66 -22.90 3.73 12.19
CA LEU A 66 -23.63 4.84 11.56
C LEU A 66 -22.96 6.21 11.85
N ALA A 67 -22.49 6.44 13.06
CA ALA A 67 -21.75 7.64 13.40
C ALA A 67 -20.44 7.76 12.62
N ALA A 68 -19.69 6.67 12.48
CA ALA A 68 -18.47 6.63 11.71
C ALA A 68 -18.73 6.92 10.21
N VAL A 69 -19.78 6.33 9.64
CA VAL A 69 -20.18 6.60 8.25
C VAL A 69 -20.56 8.07 8.04
N VAL A 70 -21.30 8.66 8.98
CA VAL A 70 -21.67 10.09 8.91
C VAL A 70 -20.42 10.97 8.99
N LEU A 71 -19.45 10.65 9.86
CA LEU A 71 -18.18 11.39 9.95
C LEU A 71 -17.36 11.29 8.66
N VAL A 72 -17.30 10.11 8.05
CA VAL A 72 -16.63 9.93 6.74
C VAL A 72 -17.34 10.72 5.65
N LEU A 73 -18.67 10.71 5.60
CA LEU A 73 -19.43 11.50 4.62
C LEU A 73 -19.26 13.01 4.84
N LEU A 74 -19.22 13.48 6.08
CA LEU A 74 -18.92 14.88 6.40
C LEU A 74 -17.48 15.23 6.03
N PHE A 75 -16.52 14.35 6.28
CA PHE A 75 -15.12 14.55 5.87
C PHE A 75 -14.99 14.63 4.35
N VAL A 76 -15.60 13.70 3.61
CA VAL A 76 -15.63 13.72 2.14
C VAL A 76 -16.34 14.98 1.63
N PHE A 77 -17.45 15.38 2.23
CA PHE A 77 -18.19 16.60 1.87
C PHE A 77 -17.36 17.87 2.13
N PHE A 78 -16.68 17.96 3.28
CA PHE A 78 -15.79 19.08 3.59
C PHE A 78 -14.56 19.10 2.69
N PHE A 79 -13.97 17.94 2.40
CA PHE A 79 -12.83 17.83 1.48
C PHE A 79 -13.23 18.19 0.05
N HIS A 80 -14.38 17.71 -0.44
CA HIS A 80 -14.92 18.08 -1.77
C HIS A 80 -15.32 19.56 -1.87
N ARG A 81 -15.70 20.15 -0.76
CA ARG A 81 -16.08 21.59 -0.73
C ARG A 81 -14.86 22.50 -0.65
N ASN A 82 -13.73 22.01 -0.11
CA ASN A 82 -12.48 22.76 -0.03
C ASN A 82 -11.56 22.56 -1.25
N THR A 83 -11.74 21.45 -2.00
CA THR A 83 -11.18 21.35 -3.34
C THR A 83 -12.11 22.11 -4.27
N GLY A 84 -11.95 23.41 -4.27
CA GLY A 84 -12.69 24.29 -5.18
C GLY A 84 -12.36 23.92 -6.63
N THR A 85 -13.09 22.95 -7.18
CA THR A 85 -13.23 22.84 -8.62
C THR A 85 -13.98 24.08 -9.09
N LYS A 86 -13.24 25.11 -9.48
CA LYS A 86 -13.78 26.19 -10.30
C LYS A 86 -14.46 25.53 -11.50
N LYS A 87 -15.80 25.52 -11.52
CA LYS A 87 -16.55 25.17 -12.72
C LYS A 87 -16.02 26.07 -13.83
N MET A 88 -15.41 25.45 -14.85
CA MET A 88 -15.10 26.14 -16.09
C MET A 88 -16.42 26.58 -16.72
N THR A 89 -16.77 27.84 -16.57
CA THR A 89 -17.73 28.49 -17.41
C THR A 89 -16.99 28.87 -18.68
N TYR A 90 -17.27 28.18 -19.79
CA TYR A 90 -16.89 28.60 -21.11
C TYR A 90 -17.63 29.90 -21.42
N GLN A 91 -17.08 31.01 -21.04
CA GLN A 91 -17.43 32.30 -21.68
C GLN A 91 -16.55 32.38 -22.93
N LYS A 92 -17.24 32.52 -24.08
CA LYS A 92 -16.65 32.79 -25.38
C LYS A 92 -16.06 34.20 -25.30
N ALA A 93 -14.87 34.33 -24.74
CA ALA A 93 -14.07 35.55 -24.76
C ALA A 93 -13.13 35.47 -25.95
N GLY A 94 -12.96 36.59 -26.64
CA GLY A 94 -12.03 36.72 -27.75
C GLY A 94 -10.61 36.29 -27.35
N MET A 95 -9.79 36.07 -28.37
CA MET A 95 -8.46 35.42 -28.32
C MET A 95 -7.39 36.09 -27.45
N ASP A 96 -7.74 36.88 -26.43
CA ASP A 96 -6.75 37.67 -25.67
C ASP A 96 -6.66 37.30 -24.16
N ALA A 97 -7.29 36.22 -23.72
CA ALA A 97 -7.16 35.75 -22.35
C ALA A 97 -6.65 34.29 -22.32
N TRP A 98 -5.37 34.08 -22.47
CA TRP A 98 -4.72 32.93 -21.89
C TRP A 98 -4.81 33.14 -20.36
N GLU A 99 -5.90 32.65 -19.73
CA GLU A 99 -5.89 32.47 -18.28
C GLU A 99 -4.66 31.62 -17.99
N GLN A 100 -3.68 32.25 -17.38
CA GLN A 100 -2.48 31.61 -16.87
C GLN A 100 -2.98 30.57 -15.88
N TYR A 101 -3.01 29.30 -16.29
CA TYR A 101 -3.12 28.20 -15.36
C TYR A 101 -1.96 28.42 -14.41
N ASP A 102 -2.26 28.54 -13.12
CA ASP A 102 -1.26 28.45 -12.05
C ASP A 102 -0.76 27.00 -12.01
N ILE A 103 0.03 26.66 -12.99
CA ILE A 103 0.94 25.53 -12.94
C ILE A 103 2.04 26.01 -12.03
N GLY A 104 1.90 25.92 -10.72
CA GLY A 104 2.91 26.33 -9.76
C GLY A 104 4.28 26.66 -10.35
N ASP A 105 5.12 27.33 -9.69
CA ASP A 105 6.46 27.64 -10.22
C ASP A 105 7.10 26.34 -10.75
N PRO A 106 7.67 26.37 -11.98
CA PRO A 106 8.31 25.19 -12.55
C PRO A 106 9.42 24.72 -11.60
N VAL A 107 9.52 23.41 -11.43
CA VAL A 107 10.59 22.83 -10.61
C VAL A 107 11.95 23.25 -11.19
N LYS A 108 12.84 23.77 -10.35
CA LYS A 108 14.18 24.19 -10.75
C LYS A 108 14.92 23.06 -11.45
N GLN A 109 15.65 23.38 -12.51
CA GLN A 109 16.44 22.41 -13.25
C GLN A 109 17.75 22.14 -12.51
N VAL A 110 17.99 20.88 -12.18
CA VAL A 110 19.25 20.43 -11.57
C VAL A 110 20.15 19.86 -12.66
N PRO A 111 21.47 20.07 -12.60
CA PRO A 111 22.41 19.45 -13.53
C PRO A 111 22.26 17.93 -13.55
N GLN A 112 22.40 17.33 -14.73
CA GLN A 112 22.39 15.87 -14.85
C GLN A 112 23.61 15.28 -14.14
N PRO A 113 23.41 14.27 -13.24
CA PRO A 113 24.53 13.54 -12.67
C PRO A 113 25.29 12.76 -13.73
N GLU A 114 26.50 12.31 -13.40
CA GLU A 114 27.26 11.44 -14.28
C GLU A 114 26.52 10.12 -14.48
N LEU A 115 26.33 9.71 -15.73
CA LEU A 115 25.63 8.47 -16.10
C LEU A 115 26.54 7.56 -16.90
N ASP A 116 26.65 6.32 -16.49
CA ASP A 116 27.18 5.23 -17.34
C ASP A 116 26.04 4.68 -18.22
N VAL A 117 26.02 5.04 -19.49
CA VAL A 117 24.93 4.69 -20.40
C VAL A 117 25.17 3.33 -21.03
N GLN A 118 24.54 2.29 -20.47
CA GLN A 118 24.63 0.90 -20.91
C GLN A 118 23.25 0.34 -21.32
N LEU A 119 22.66 0.91 -22.37
CA LEU A 119 21.32 0.54 -22.80
C LEU A 119 21.21 -0.96 -23.11
N LEU A 120 20.14 -1.57 -22.59
CA LEU A 120 19.80 -2.95 -22.89
C LEU A 120 19.45 -3.13 -24.37
N THR A 121 19.71 -4.31 -24.91
CA THR A 121 19.22 -4.71 -26.23
C THR A 121 17.68 -4.71 -26.21
N VAL A 122 17.04 -4.17 -27.25
CA VAL A 122 15.59 -4.19 -27.39
C VAL A 122 15.10 -5.64 -27.47
N ASN A 123 14.22 -6.05 -26.58
CA ASN A 123 13.64 -7.38 -26.48
C ASN A 123 12.34 -7.36 -25.64
N GLU A 124 11.52 -8.39 -25.72
CA GLU A 124 10.23 -8.46 -25.05
C GLU A 124 10.29 -8.66 -23.52
N TYR A 125 11.45 -9.03 -22.96
CA TYR A 125 11.58 -9.41 -21.55
C TYR A 125 12.14 -8.31 -20.66
N SER A 126 13.01 -7.44 -21.15
CA SER A 126 13.65 -6.41 -20.35
C SER A 126 13.60 -5.00 -20.95
N ARG A 127 13.59 -4.85 -22.28
CA ARG A 127 13.46 -3.56 -22.95
C ARG A 127 12.55 -3.69 -24.18
N PRO A 128 11.23 -3.50 -24.02
CA PRO A 128 10.30 -3.70 -25.14
C PRO A 128 10.38 -2.63 -26.24
N GLY A 129 11.09 -1.52 -26.02
CA GLY A 129 11.16 -0.41 -26.96
C GLY A 129 9.83 0.34 -27.13
N ILE A 130 8.97 0.27 -26.12
CA ILE A 130 7.68 0.97 -26.09
C ILE A 130 7.86 2.35 -25.47
N ALA A 131 7.35 3.38 -26.14
CA ALA A 131 7.40 4.74 -25.63
C ALA A 131 6.50 4.90 -24.38
N THR A 132 6.92 5.76 -23.43
CA THR A 132 6.08 6.16 -22.30
C THR A 132 4.91 7.05 -22.75
N ASP A 133 3.84 7.10 -21.97
CA ASP A 133 2.72 8.05 -22.13
C ASP A 133 3.07 9.47 -21.59
N GLY A 134 4.33 9.72 -21.34
CA GLY A 134 4.88 10.88 -20.63
C GLY A 134 5.15 10.58 -19.16
N VAL A 135 6.29 11.08 -18.66
CA VAL A 135 6.73 10.82 -17.29
C VAL A 135 5.94 11.67 -16.30
N ARG A 136 5.26 11.02 -15.37
CA ARG A 136 4.43 11.62 -14.30
C ARG A 136 4.89 11.24 -12.90
N GLY A 137 5.98 10.49 -12.78
CA GLY A 137 6.56 10.12 -11.51
C GLY A 137 7.87 9.38 -11.61
N VAL A 138 8.53 9.28 -10.47
CA VAL A 138 9.73 8.47 -10.26
C VAL A 138 9.39 7.40 -9.23
N VAL A 139 9.69 6.14 -9.52
CA VAL A 139 9.49 5.03 -8.60
C VAL A 139 10.84 4.52 -8.11
N VAL A 140 11.03 4.58 -6.80
CA VAL A 140 12.25 4.08 -6.14
C VAL A 140 12.05 2.61 -5.76
N HIS A 141 13.04 1.79 -6.11
CA HIS A 141 13.13 0.38 -5.80
C HIS A 141 14.45 0.05 -5.10
N TYR A 142 14.58 -1.17 -4.65
CA TYR A 142 15.85 -1.78 -4.24
C TYR A 142 15.99 -3.13 -4.94
N THR A 143 17.20 -3.56 -5.23
CA THR A 143 17.46 -4.76 -6.03
C THR A 143 17.01 -6.06 -5.35
N ALA A 144 16.74 -6.03 -4.05
CA ALA A 144 16.46 -7.21 -3.22
C ALA A 144 17.52 -8.34 -3.39
N ASN A 145 18.75 -7.94 -3.74
CA ASN A 145 19.90 -8.82 -3.98
C ASN A 145 21.14 -8.25 -3.27
N PRO A 146 21.26 -8.48 -1.95
CA PRO A 146 22.30 -7.89 -1.11
C PRO A 146 23.70 -8.11 -1.66
N GLY A 147 24.50 -7.04 -1.70
CA GLY A 147 25.90 -7.09 -2.15
C GLY A 147 26.11 -7.20 -3.66
N SER A 148 25.02 -7.23 -4.47
CA SER A 148 25.15 -7.18 -5.94
C SER A 148 25.54 -5.79 -6.40
N THR A 149 26.35 -5.72 -7.47
CA THR A 149 26.73 -4.45 -8.09
C THR A 149 25.69 -3.97 -9.10
N ALA A 150 25.75 -2.69 -9.49
CA ALA A 150 24.91 -2.18 -10.58
C ALA A 150 25.13 -2.97 -11.89
N GLN A 151 26.39 -3.34 -12.18
CA GLN A 151 26.72 -4.13 -13.36
C GLN A 151 26.10 -5.52 -13.31
N ASN A 152 26.12 -6.21 -12.16
CA ASN A 152 25.49 -7.53 -12.04
C ASN A 152 23.98 -7.47 -12.36
N ASN A 153 23.28 -6.47 -11.82
CA ASN A 153 21.85 -6.29 -12.06
C ASN A 153 21.56 -5.88 -13.51
N ARG A 154 22.38 -5.00 -14.10
CA ARG A 154 22.27 -4.64 -15.53
C ARG A 154 22.47 -5.86 -16.43
N ASP A 155 23.48 -6.69 -16.15
CA ASP A 155 23.78 -7.89 -16.94
C ASP A 155 22.70 -8.96 -16.76
N TYR A 156 22.10 -9.07 -15.58
CA TYR A 156 20.91 -9.88 -15.38
C TYR A 156 19.77 -9.41 -16.30
N PHE A 157 19.45 -8.13 -16.34
CA PHE A 157 18.41 -7.61 -17.24
C PHE A 157 18.73 -7.89 -18.71
N GLU A 158 19.99 -7.75 -19.12
CA GLU A 158 20.43 -8.07 -20.49
C GLU A 158 20.26 -9.56 -20.80
N SER A 159 20.55 -10.46 -19.86
CA SER A 159 20.46 -11.91 -20.05
C SER A 159 19.03 -12.39 -20.30
N LEU A 160 18.02 -11.63 -19.87
CA LEU A 160 16.62 -11.99 -20.04
C LEU A 160 16.18 -12.08 -21.50
N LYS A 161 16.84 -11.35 -22.40
CA LYS A 161 16.59 -11.49 -23.85
C LYS A 161 16.87 -12.91 -24.38
N ASP A 162 17.78 -13.63 -23.72
CA ASP A 162 18.21 -14.99 -24.13
C ASP A 162 17.51 -16.08 -23.30
N THR A 163 17.22 -15.82 -22.02
CA THR A 163 16.60 -16.80 -21.11
C THR A 163 15.08 -16.76 -21.12
N GLY A 164 14.48 -15.60 -21.26
CA GLY A 164 13.02 -15.43 -21.26
C GLY A 164 12.34 -15.81 -19.95
N GLU A 165 13.09 -15.90 -18.84
CA GLU A 165 12.59 -16.43 -17.57
C GLU A 165 11.70 -15.46 -16.80
N ASN A 166 11.90 -14.14 -17.01
CA ASN A 166 11.15 -13.08 -16.33
C ASN A 166 10.97 -11.86 -17.23
N GLN A 167 9.95 -11.05 -16.94
CA GLN A 167 9.82 -9.70 -17.48
C GLN A 167 10.12 -8.70 -16.35
N VAL A 168 11.35 -8.21 -16.33
CA VAL A 168 11.82 -7.24 -15.31
C VAL A 168 12.95 -6.39 -15.86
N SER A 169 12.95 -5.11 -15.49
CA SER A 169 14.03 -4.15 -15.81
C SER A 169 13.83 -2.87 -15.02
N SER A 170 14.76 -1.93 -15.19
CA SER A 170 14.66 -0.57 -14.64
C SER A 170 15.26 0.43 -15.63
N ASN A 171 14.85 1.70 -15.57
CA ASN A 171 15.49 2.75 -16.35
C ASN A 171 16.90 3.02 -15.84
N PHE A 172 17.10 3.04 -14.53
CA PHE A 172 18.37 3.27 -13.88
C PHE A 172 18.66 2.23 -12.80
N ILE A 173 19.96 1.96 -12.60
CA ILE A 173 20.46 1.21 -11.46
C ILE A 173 21.55 2.05 -10.79
N ILE A 174 21.46 2.21 -9.46
CA ILE A 174 22.51 2.88 -8.66
C ILE A 174 23.27 1.81 -7.89
N GLY A 175 24.57 1.78 -8.04
CA GLY A 175 25.45 0.79 -7.46
C GLY A 175 25.86 1.08 -6.01
N LEU A 176 26.64 0.16 -5.45
CA LEU A 176 27.17 0.29 -4.09
C LEU A 176 28.17 1.40 -3.93
N ASP A 177 28.90 1.73 -5.00
CA ASP A 177 29.88 2.82 -5.03
C ASP A 177 29.28 4.15 -5.57
N GLY A 178 27.94 4.19 -5.72
CA GLY A 178 27.20 5.38 -6.15
C GLY A 178 27.16 5.57 -7.68
N GLU A 179 27.74 4.67 -8.45
CA GLU A 179 27.66 4.71 -9.91
C GLU A 179 26.22 4.57 -10.40
N ILE A 180 25.83 5.32 -11.43
CA ILE A 180 24.49 5.31 -12.01
C ILE A 180 24.54 4.72 -13.41
N ILE A 181 24.02 3.51 -13.60
CA ILE A 181 23.89 2.89 -14.91
C ILE A 181 22.51 3.20 -15.49
N GLN A 182 22.46 3.77 -16.70
CA GLN A 182 21.22 3.91 -17.46
C GLN A 182 21.02 2.70 -18.36
N CYS A 183 20.00 1.89 -18.04
CA CYS A 183 19.64 0.66 -18.76
C CYS A 183 18.61 0.91 -19.86
N ILE A 184 17.67 1.83 -19.65
CA ILE A 184 16.58 2.14 -20.59
C ILE A 184 16.42 3.67 -20.66
N PRO A 185 16.21 4.25 -21.86
CA PRO A 185 15.91 5.67 -22.00
C PRO A 185 14.67 6.07 -21.18
N THR A 186 14.65 7.27 -20.62
CA THR A 186 13.47 7.77 -19.88
C THR A 186 12.24 7.99 -20.78
N SER A 187 12.39 7.92 -22.09
CA SER A 187 11.29 7.95 -23.06
C SER A 187 10.68 6.58 -23.37
N GLU A 188 11.25 5.51 -22.79
CA GLU A 188 10.77 4.12 -22.98
C GLU A 188 10.33 3.54 -21.63
N ILE A 189 9.35 2.63 -21.65
CA ILE A 189 8.90 1.92 -20.46
C ILE A 189 9.95 0.91 -19.99
N ALA A 190 10.03 0.73 -18.66
CA ALA A 190 10.72 -0.40 -18.03
C ALA A 190 9.70 -1.29 -17.32
N TYR A 191 10.04 -2.56 -17.11
CA TYR A 191 9.18 -3.52 -16.42
C TYR A 191 9.52 -3.56 -14.91
N ALA A 192 9.19 -2.50 -14.16
CA ALA A 192 9.53 -2.34 -12.76
C ALA A 192 8.32 -2.08 -11.85
N SER A 193 7.39 -1.23 -12.32
CA SER A 193 6.40 -0.55 -11.49
C SER A 193 4.96 -0.94 -11.83
N ASN A 194 4.75 -2.14 -12.35
CA ASN A 194 3.44 -2.73 -12.68
C ASN A 194 2.59 -1.80 -13.59
N ASN A 195 1.42 -1.36 -13.10
CA ASN A 195 0.51 -0.48 -13.83
C ASN A 195 1.03 0.96 -13.99
N ARG A 196 2.18 1.30 -13.38
CA ARG A 196 2.85 2.59 -13.53
C ARG A 196 4.07 2.53 -14.47
N ASN A 197 4.31 1.39 -15.15
CA ASN A 197 5.42 1.26 -16.11
C ASN A 197 5.34 2.27 -17.26
N ASN A 198 4.14 2.63 -17.70
CA ASN A 198 3.93 3.50 -18.87
C ASN A 198 4.02 5.00 -18.56
N ASP A 199 4.05 5.41 -17.29
CA ASP A 199 4.07 6.84 -16.92
C ASP A 199 5.09 7.19 -15.83
N THR A 200 6.04 6.29 -15.52
CA THR A 200 7.09 6.55 -14.53
C THR A 200 8.48 6.16 -15.02
N VAL A 201 9.48 6.78 -14.41
CA VAL A 201 10.88 6.36 -14.46
C VAL A 201 11.19 5.54 -13.22
N SER A 202 11.77 4.37 -13.38
CA SER A 202 12.14 3.47 -12.29
C SER A 202 13.65 3.52 -11.99
N ILE A 203 14.00 3.46 -10.71
CA ILE A 203 15.37 3.45 -10.21
C ILE A 203 15.54 2.26 -9.25
N GLU A 204 16.39 1.31 -9.60
CA GLU A 204 16.81 0.21 -8.72
C GLU A 204 18.08 0.60 -7.96
N CYS A 205 18.05 0.50 -6.63
CA CYS A 205 19.21 0.81 -5.79
C CYS A 205 19.82 -0.48 -5.23
N CYS A 206 21.12 -0.64 -5.40
CA CYS A 206 21.90 -1.70 -4.75
C CYS A 206 22.02 -1.41 -3.26
N HIS A 207 22.13 -2.47 -2.46
CA HIS A 207 22.26 -2.40 -1.02
C HIS A 207 23.22 -3.47 -0.49
N PRO A 208 23.97 -3.21 0.59
CA PRO A 208 25.05 -4.10 1.01
C PRO A 208 24.57 -5.38 1.71
N ASP A 209 23.42 -5.33 2.39
CA ASP A 209 22.96 -6.39 3.28
C ASP A 209 21.43 -6.54 3.31
N GLU A 210 20.95 -7.49 4.08
CA GLU A 210 19.53 -7.87 4.20
C GLU A 210 18.62 -6.79 4.80
N SER A 211 19.17 -5.72 5.39
CA SER A 211 18.37 -4.58 5.88
C SER A 211 17.72 -3.81 4.75
N GLY A 212 18.30 -3.85 3.55
CA GLY A 212 17.87 -3.05 2.40
C GLY A 212 18.20 -1.56 2.53
N ALA A 213 18.98 -1.17 3.56
CA ALA A 213 19.48 0.19 3.71
C ALA A 213 20.55 0.49 2.65
N PHE A 214 20.49 1.68 2.10
CA PHE A 214 21.49 2.13 1.11
C PHE A 214 22.74 2.64 1.80
N GLN A 215 23.88 2.43 1.15
CA GLN A 215 25.12 3.12 1.57
C GLN A 215 25.00 4.62 1.30
N GLU A 216 25.78 5.42 2.03
CA GLU A 216 25.75 6.88 1.89
C GLU A 216 25.94 7.34 0.45
N VAL A 217 26.92 6.76 -0.26
CA VAL A 217 27.20 7.12 -1.67
C VAL A 217 26.07 6.73 -2.61
N THR A 218 25.42 5.57 -2.41
CA THR A 218 24.23 5.15 -3.15
C THR A 218 23.06 6.10 -2.88
N TYR A 219 22.87 6.49 -1.61
CA TYR A 219 21.83 7.42 -1.19
C TYR A 219 22.02 8.81 -1.82
N GLN A 220 23.24 9.35 -1.78
CA GLN A 220 23.54 10.65 -2.40
C GLN A 220 23.28 10.62 -3.90
N SER A 221 23.73 9.58 -4.61
CA SER A 221 23.45 9.43 -6.04
C SER A 221 21.95 9.31 -6.34
N LEU A 222 21.17 8.68 -5.43
CA LEU A 222 19.71 8.62 -5.55
C LEU A 222 19.08 10.00 -5.39
N VAL A 223 19.51 10.80 -4.41
CA VAL A 223 19.05 12.19 -4.21
C VAL A 223 19.33 13.02 -5.48
N GLU A 224 20.56 12.97 -6.01
CA GLU A 224 20.96 13.72 -7.21
C GLU A 224 20.16 13.32 -8.45
N LEU A 225 20.00 12.00 -8.69
CA LEU A 225 19.27 11.49 -9.84
C LEU A 225 17.77 11.85 -9.77
N VAL A 226 17.14 11.69 -8.59
CA VAL A 226 15.73 12.04 -8.41
C VAL A 226 15.52 13.55 -8.56
N ALA A 227 16.41 14.38 -8.01
CA ALA A 227 16.35 15.83 -8.16
C ALA A 227 16.43 16.24 -9.64
N PHE A 228 17.38 15.65 -10.40
CA PHE A 228 17.50 15.89 -11.84
C PHE A 228 16.21 15.47 -12.59
N LEU A 229 15.65 14.30 -12.29
CA LEU A 229 14.43 13.82 -12.94
C LEU A 229 13.21 14.70 -12.59
N CYS A 230 13.13 15.18 -11.35
CA CYS A 230 12.08 16.13 -10.95
C CYS A 230 12.15 17.43 -11.76
N GLY A 231 13.32 18.02 -11.90
CA GLY A 231 13.51 19.19 -12.75
C GLY A 231 13.17 18.89 -14.22
N LYS A 232 13.74 17.82 -14.77
CA LYS A 232 13.56 17.43 -16.17
C LYS A 232 12.09 17.22 -16.58
N PHE A 233 11.27 16.65 -15.70
CA PHE A 233 9.88 16.31 -15.98
C PHE A 233 8.86 17.16 -15.23
N ASN A 234 9.32 18.22 -14.57
CA ASN A 234 8.50 19.12 -13.75
C ASN A 234 7.65 18.36 -12.70
N LEU A 235 8.31 17.49 -11.92
CA LEU A 235 7.70 16.64 -10.90
C LEU A 235 7.92 17.24 -9.51
N THR A 236 6.90 17.15 -8.66
CA THR A 236 6.98 17.50 -7.24
C THR A 236 7.32 16.27 -6.39
N MET A 237 7.56 16.46 -5.10
CA MET A 237 7.81 15.35 -4.16
C MET A 237 6.63 14.39 -4.02
N ASP A 238 5.41 14.77 -4.41
CA ASP A 238 4.25 13.88 -4.45
C ASP A 238 4.32 12.88 -5.62
N ASN A 239 5.14 13.17 -6.63
CA ASN A 239 5.38 12.30 -7.77
C ASN A 239 6.57 11.33 -7.55
N VAL A 240 7.32 11.48 -6.45
CA VAL A 240 8.37 10.57 -6.01
C VAL A 240 7.77 9.55 -5.06
N ILE A 241 7.67 8.30 -5.50
CA ILE A 241 6.96 7.23 -4.82
C ILE A 241 7.83 5.97 -4.73
N ARG A 242 7.47 5.08 -3.80
CA ARG A 242 8.05 3.74 -3.66
C ARG A 242 7.27 2.74 -4.51
N HIS A 243 7.85 1.62 -4.86
CA HIS A 243 7.09 0.50 -5.43
C HIS A 243 5.97 0.04 -4.47
N TYR A 244 6.20 0.14 -3.17
CA TYR A 244 5.18 -0.07 -2.12
C TYR A 244 3.91 0.74 -2.36
N ASP A 245 4.05 2.01 -2.72
CA ASP A 245 2.91 2.92 -2.93
C ASP A 245 2.09 2.55 -4.18
N VAL A 246 2.68 1.77 -5.09
CA VAL A 246 1.99 1.26 -6.29
C VAL A 246 1.26 -0.05 -6.03
N THR A 247 1.88 -0.99 -5.30
CA THR A 247 1.41 -2.39 -5.24
C THR A 247 1.25 -2.94 -3.83
N GLY A 248 1.78 -2.26 -2.81
CA GLY A 248 1.91 -2.79 -1.44
C GLY A 248 3.08 -3.78 -1.27
N LYS A 249 3.94 -3.96 -2.31
CA LYS A 249 5.15 -4.76 -2.19
C LYS A 249 6.13 -4.07 -1.25
N ASP A 250 6.80 -4.83 -0.40
CA ASP A 250 7.86 -4.33 0.49
C ASP A 250 9.12 -3.90 -0.29
N CYS A 251 9.03 -2.76 -0.96
CA CYS A 251 10.07 -2.24 -1.87
C CYS A 251 10.00 -0.70 -1.99
N PRO A 252 11.09 0.03 -1.72
CA PRO A 252 12.35 -0.46 -1.15
C PRO A 252 12.16 -0.81 0.33
N LYS A 253 12.63 -1.97 0.75
CA LYS A 253 12.40 -2.51 2.09
C LYS A 253 12.69 -1.52 3.21
N TYR A 254 13.89 -0.94 3.24
CA TYR A 254 14.28 -0.01 4.30
C TYR A 254 13.34 1.20 4.40
N PHE A 255 12.97 1.81 3.28
CA PHE A 255 12.06 2.96 3.28
C PHE A 255 10.60 2.59 3.57
N VAL A 256 10.21 1.33 3.43
CA VAL A 256 8.89 0.84 3.85
C VAL A 256 8.85 0.60 5.35
N GLU A 257 9.88 -0.03 5.91
CA GLU A 257 10.02 -0.30 7.34
C GLU A 257 10.30 0.98 8.16
N HIS A 258 10.86 2.04 7.53
CA HIS A 258 11.27 3.31 8.14
C HIS A 258 10.66 4.50 7.39
N GLU A 259 9.41 4.82 7.68
CA GLU A 259 8.68 5.92 7.03
C GLU A 259 9.33 7.29 7.27
N ASP A 260 10.00 7.48 8.41
CA ASP A 260 10.80 8.65 8.74
C ASP A 260 12.00 8.81 7.80
N ALA A 261 12.68 7.72 7.46
CA ALA A 261 13.77 7.73 6.49
C ALA A 261 13.29 8.05 5.07
N TRP A 262 12.10 7.56 4.69
CA TRP A 262 11.47 7.92 3.42
C TRP A 262 11.12 9.41 3.34
N ASN A 263 10.58 9.97 4.40
CA ASN A 263 10.25 11.39 4.46
C ASN A 263 11.51 12.26 4.44
N ALA A 264 12.55 11.89 5.21
CA ALA A 264 13.84 12.55 5.18
C ALA A 264 14.47 12.53 3.77
N PHE A 265 14.40 11.41 3.06
CA PHE A 265 14.85 11.32 1.67
C PHE A 265 14.15 12.35 0.76
N LYS A 266 12.84 12.49 0.86
CA LYS A 266 12.08 13.47 0.07
C LYS A 266 12.46 14.91 0.43
N GLU A 267 12.72 15.19 1.71
CA GLU A 267 13.23 16.48 2.18
C GLU A 267 14.61 16.77 1.63
N ASP A 268 15.51 15.78 1.62
CA ASP A 268 16.86 15.92 1.07
C ASP A 268 16.84 16.17 -0.44
N VAL A 269 15.97 15.49 -1.20
CA VAL A 269 15.76 15.76 -2.64
C VAL A 269 15.26 17.19 -2.84
N ALA A 270 14.27 17.64 -2.10
CA ALA A 270 13.71 18.98 -2.21
C ALA A 270 14.78 20.05 -1.88
N LYS A 271 15.57 19.83 -0.84
CA LYS A 271 16.69 20.67 -0.45
C LYS A 271 17.76 20.72 -1.54
N TYR A 272 18.11 19.56 -2.11
CA TYR A 272 19.11 19.50 -3.20
C TYR A 272 18.65 20.31 -4.43
N ILE A 273 17.36 20.22 -4.79
CA ILE A 273 16.77 21.03 -5.86
C ILE A 273 16.88 22.53 -5.54
N GLU A 274 16.60 22.93 -4.30
CA GLU A 274 16.68 24.34 -3.91
C GLU A 274 18.10 24.88 -3.94
N GLU A 275 19.08 24.09 -3.52
CA GLU A 275 20.49 24.51 -3.43
C GLU A 275 21.24 24.46 -4.77
N ASN A 276 20.87 23.52 -5.67
CA ASN A 276 21.62 23.24 -6.90
C ASN A 276 20.83 23.56 -8.19
N GLY A 277 19.54 23.86 -8.08
CA GLY A 277 18.69 24.15 -9.22
C GLY A 277 18.71 25.61 -9.64
N ASN A 278 18.53 25.82 -10.95
CA ASN A 278 18.48 27.15 -11.62
C ASN A 278 17.22 27.32 -12.46
#